data_a465c00a88ebc2dc7155219e7cd37262
#
_entry.id   a465c00a88ebc2dc7155219e7cd37262
#
_cell.length_a   1.000
_cell.length_b   1.000
_cell.length_c   1.000
_cell.angle_alpha   90.00
_cell.angle_beta   90.00
_cell.angle_gamma   90.00
#
_symmetry.space_group_name_H-M   'P 1'
#
loop_
_entity.id
_entity.type
_entity.pdbx_description
1 polymer ?
#
loop_
_entity_poly.entity_id
_entity_poly.type
_entity_poly.pdbx_seq_one_letter_code
_entity_poly.pdbx_strand_id
1 'polypeptide(L)'
;MQERRTLERFSLKLPAKVEVEPRTPHEKGHVHELETENISSGGAFFRTLRPLVKGTRVKIEVALNFLGHSVQRGNGSLVKLKGEVLHSNPNGMAVRFDRPYTILPQPI
;
A
#
# COMPACT_ATOMS: atom_id res chain seq x y z
N MET A 1 -20.81 -20.47 5.93
CA MET A 1 -20.17 -19.89 6.42
C MET A 1 -20.20 -18.57 6.09
N GLN A 2 -20.24 -17.93 6.46
CA GLN A 2 -20.31 -16.83 6.08
C GLN A 2 -19.10 -16.14 5.94
N GLU A 3 -18.92 -15.55 5.14
CA GLU A 3 -17.82 -14.85 4.92
C GLU A 3 -17.79 -13.69 5.74
N ARG A 4 -16.84 -13.62 6.62
CA ARG A 4 -16.83 -12.59 7.39
C ARG A 4 -16.09 -11.48 6.90
N ARG A 5 -15.23 -11.62 5.95
CA ARG A 5 -14.48 -10.59 5.42
C ARG A 5 -15.25 -9.76 4.54
N THR A 6 -15.31 -8.49 4.75
CA THR A 6 -15.96 -7.62 3.83
C THR A 6 -15.00 -7.07 2.81
N LEU A 7 -13.71 -7.27 2.98
CA LEU A 7 -12.70 -6.75 2.06
C LEU A 7 -11.98 -7.90 1.44
N GLU A 8 -11.91 -7.86 0.12
CA GLU A 8 -11.24 -8.90 -0.61
C GLU A 8 -9.77 -8.61 -0.70
N ARG A 9 -8.96 -9.61 -0.54
CA ARG A 9 -7.53 -9.47 -0.67
C ARG A 9 -7.06 -10.02 -1.96
N PHE A 10 -6.12 -9.32 -2.55
CA PHE A 10 -5.51 -9.76 -3.79
C PHE A 10 -4.04 -10.02 -3.54
N SER A 11 -3.57 -11.18 -3.96
CA SER A 11 -2.15 -11.49 -3.88
C SER A 11 -1.46 -10.83 -5.05
N LEU A 12 -1.18 -9.58 -4.89
CA LEU A 12 -0.56 -8.80 -5.95
C LEU A 12 0.73 -8.21 -5.45
N LYS A 13 1.75 -8.32 -6.26
CA LYS A 13 3.03 -7.72 -5.96
C LYS A 13 3.15 -6.46 -6.77
N LEU A 14 2.89 -5.35 -6.12
CA LEU A 14 2.87 -4.07 -6.79
C LEU A 14 3.96 -3.18 -6.23
N PRO A 15 4.66 -2.45 -7.09
CA PRO A 15 5.64 -1.51 -6.59
C PRO A 15 4.96 -0.40 -5.83
N ALA A 16 5.58 0.04 -4.77
CA ALA A 16 5.00 1.07 -3.94
C ALA A 16 6.10 1.89 -3.31
N LYS A 17 5.78 3.14 -3.04
CA LYS A 17 6.64 3.99 -2.26
C LYS A 17 5.92 4.30 -0.97
N VAL A 18 6.60 4.05 0.13
CA VAL A 18 6.04 4.29 1.44
C VAL A 18 6.89 5.34 2.10
N GLU A 19 6.27 6.46 2.39
CA GLU A 19 6.98 7.58 2.99
C GLU A 19 6.48 7.80 4.40
N VAL A 20 7.40 7.88 5.35
CA VAL A 20 7.04 8.17 6.73
C VAL A 20 6.65 9.63 6.79
N GLU A 21 5.50 9.91 7.36
CA GLU A 21 5.05 11.28 7.47
C GLU A 21 5.94 12.05 8.41
N PRO A 22 6.44 13.21 8.02
CA PRO A 22 7.29 13.99 8.90
C PRO A 22 6.47 14.54 10.06
N ARG A 23 7.10 14.63 11.19
CA ARG A 23 6.43 15.17 12.35
C ARG A 23 6.46 16.67 12.39
N THR A 24 7.43 17.27 11.76
CA THR A 24 7.56 18.70 11.74
C THR A 24 7.75 19.18 10.33
N PRO A 25 7.48 20.44 10.07
CA PRO A 25 7.66 20.95 8.71
C PRO A 25 9.10 20.93 8.24
N HIS A 26 10.05 20.87 9.14
CA HIS A 26 11.45 20.89 8.74
C HIS A 26 12.00 19.50 8.50
N GLU A 27 11.25 18.50 8.89
CA GLU A 27 11.72 17.13 8.77
C GLU A 27 11.39 16.60 7.41
N LYS A 28 12.31 15.89 6.81
CA LYS A 28 12.03 15.26 5.54
C LYS A 28 11.56 13.85 5.80
N GLY A 29 10.55 13.43 5.08
CA GLY A 29 10.10 12.07 5.20
C GLY A 29 11.10 11.12 4.57
N HIS A 30 11.17 9.92 5.10
CA HIS A 30 11.98 8.87 4.51
C HIS A 30 11.12 8.06 3.58
N VAL A 31 11.60 7.84 2.38
CA VAL A 31 10.86 7.10 1.36
C VAL A 31 11.48 5.74 1.20
N HIS A 32 10.66 4.72 1.28
CA HIS A 32 11.07 3.35 1.07
C HIS A 32 10.40 2.82 -0.17
N GLU A 33 11.18 2.24 -1.05
CA GLU A 33 10.60 1.61 -2.23
C GLU A 33 10.39 0.16 -1.91
N LEU A 34 9.15 -0.24 -1.85
CA LEU A 34 8.77 -1.56 -1.39
C LEU A 34 7.85 -2.21 -2.41
N GLU A 35 7.45 -3.41 -2.08
CA GLU A 35 6.55 -4.15 -2.93
C GLU A 35 5.47 -4.72 -2.04
N THR A 36 4.24 -4.69 -2.50
CA THR A 36 3.17 -5.33 -1.74
C THR A 36 3.26 -6.83 -1.91
N GLU A 37 2.79 -7.55 -0.92
CA GLU A 37 2.62 -8.97 -1.05
C GLU A 37 1.15 -9.27 -1.26
N ASN A 38 0.28 -8.49 -0.65
CA ASN A 38 -1.13 -8.57 -0.90
C ASN A 38 -1.73 -7.21 -0.61
N ILE A 39 -2.90 -6.98 -1.13
CA ILE A 39 -3.54 -5.69 -0.99
C ILE A 39 -5.04 -5.87 -1.03
N SER A 40 -5.75 -5.04 -0.28
CA SER A 40 -7.19 -5.00 -0.30
C SER A 40 -7.61 -3.54 -0.28
N SER A 41 -8.89 -3.29 -0.28
CA SER A 41 -9.34 -1.91 -0.25
C SER A 41 -9.03 -1.24 1.08
N GLY A 42 -8.79 -2.00 2.13
CA GLY A 42 -8.54 -1.43 3.44
C GLY A 42 -7.09 -1.40 3.88
N GLY A 43 -6.21 -2.04 3.14
CA GLY A 43 -4.82 -2.05 3.56
C GLY A 43 -3.98 -2.94 2.70
N ALA A 44 -2.72 -3.06 3.05
CA ALA A 44 -1.78 -3.87 2.29
C ALA A 44 -0.68 -4.38 3.21
N PHE A 45 -0.07 -5.48 2.81
CA PHE A 45 1.11 -5.97 3.47
C PHE A 45 2.29 -5.70 2.54
N PHE A 46 3.30 -5.02 3.07
CA PHE A 46 4.49 -4.67 2.30
C PHE A 46 5.66 -5.50 2.77
N ARG A 47 6.37 -6.09 1.82
CA ARG A 47 7.55 -6.85 2.16
C ARG A 47 8.71 -5.93 2.37
N THR A 48 9.37 -6.07 3.50
CA THR A 48 10.53 -5.26 3.78
C THR A 48 11.35 -5.92 4.88
N LEU A 49 12.65 -5.74 4.79
CA LEU A 49 13.54 -6.21 5.84
C LEU A 49 13.67 -5.20 6.95
N ARG A 50 13.11 -4.01 6.76
CA ARG A 50 13.17 -2.98 7.79
C ARG A 50 11.79 -2.41 8.02
N PRO A 51 10.91 -3.20 8.64
CA PRO A 51 9.55 -2.72 8.84
C PRO A 51 9.51 -1.56 9.82
N LEU A 52 8.56 -0.69 9.59
CA LEU A 52 8.36 0.44 10.47
C LEU A 52 7.57 0.00 11.69
N VAL A 53 7.70 0.74 12.76
CA VAL A 53 7.04 0.33 13.99
C VAL A 53 5.56 0.59 13.91
N LYS A 54 4.83 -0.18 14.69
CA LYS A 54 3.39 -0.04 14.79
C LYS A 54 3.03 1.40 15.14
N GLY A 55 2.02 1.91 14.49
CA GLY A 55 1.56 3.26 14.72
C GLY A 55 2.20 4.30 13.84
N THR A 56 3.19 3.92 13.06
CA THR A 56 3.84 4.88 12.17
C THR A 56 2.86 5.33 11.11
N ARG A 57 2.74 6.63 10.92
CA ARG A 57 1.89 7.18 9.88
C ARG A 57 2.68 7.26 8.59
N VAL A 58 2.06 6.83 7.52
CA VAL A 58 2.76 6.78 6.23
C VAL A 58 1.89 7.30 5.11
N LYS A 59 2.56 7.79 4.08
CA LYS A 59 1.93 8.11 2.82
C LYS A 59 2.41 7.08 1.82
N ILE A 60 1.50 6.56 1.04
CA ILE A 60 1.80 5.45 0.16
C ILE A 60 1.42 5.79 -1.26
N GLU A 61 2.29 5.46 -2.19
CA GLU A 61 1.97 5.53 -3.60
C GLU A 61 2.12 4.13 -4.16
N VAL A 62 1.05 3.59 -4.68
CA VAL A 62 1.06 2.25 -5.25
C VAL A 62 0.86 2.35 -6.74
N ALA A 63 1.70 1.67 -7.48
CA ALA A 63 1.56 1.62 -8.94
C ALA A 63 0.66 0.46 -9.28
N LEU A 64 -0.48 0.74 -9.86
CA LEU A 64 -1.43 -0.29 -10.22
C LEU A 64 -1.28 -0.64 -11.68
N ASN A 65 -1.19 -1.93 -11.92
CA ASN A 65 -1.04 -2.42 -13.27
C ASN A 65 -1.94 -3.62 -13.39
N PHE A 66 -3.19 -3.37 -13.65
CA PHE A 66 -4.18 -4.39 -13.58
C PHE A 66 -4.18 -5.35 -14.71
N LEU A 67 -4.47 -6.58 -14.38
CA LEU A 67 -4.87 -7.55 -15.35
C LEU A 67 -3.92 -7.77 -16.45
N GLY A 68 -2.68 -7.65 -16.19
CA GLY A 68 -1.70 -7.88 -17.20
C GLY A 68 -1.68 -6.85 -18.28
N HIS A 69 -2.48 -5.82 -18.14
CA HIS A 69 -2.39 -4.76 -19.11
C HIS A 69 -1.10 -4.05 -18.84
N SER A 70 -0.30 -3.94 -19.82
CA SER A 70 0.93 -3.23 -19.63
C SER A 70 0.61 -1.77 -19.48
N VAL A 71 1.37 -1.15 -18.68
CA VAL A 71 1.27 0.26 -18.54
C VAL A 71 2.01 0.85 -19.69
N GLN A 72 1.30 1.58 -20.53
CA GLN A 72 1.90 2.04 -21.67
C GLN A 72 2.30 3.41 -21.48
N ARG A 73 3.52 3.68 -21.72
CA ARG A 73 3.99 5.03 -21.72
C ARG A 73 3.69 5.79 -20.49
N GLY A 74 3.84 5.17 -19.40
CA GLY A 74 3.63 5.83 -18.16
C GLY A 74 2.20 6.06 -17.80
N ASN A 75 1.34 5.37 -18.50
CA ASN A 75 -0.03 5.49 -18.21
C ASN A 75 -0.47 4.68 -17.07
N GLY A 76 0.38 4.20 -16.26
CA GLY A 76 -0.02 3.45 -15.11
C GLY A 76 -0.75 4.33 -14.14
N SER A 77 -1.61 3.75 -13.37
CA SER A 77 -2.31 4.49 -12.35
C SER A 77 -1.49 4.47 -11.10
N LEU A 78 -1.26 5.63 -10.56
CA LEU A 78 -0.65 5.74 -9.25
C LEU A 78 -1.74 6.11 -8.27
N VAL A 79 -1.82 5.36 -7.21
CA VAL A 79 -2.81 5.61 -6.19
C VAL A 79 -2.08 6.12 -4.96
N LYS A 80 -2.51 7.24 -4.44
CA LYS A 80 -1.91 7.83 -3.26
C LYS A 80 -2.82 7.63 -2.08
N LEU A 81 -2.27 7.06 -1.04
CA LEU A 81 -3.04 6.70 0.13
C LEU A 81 -2.29 7.12 1.37
N LYS A 82 -3.01 7.25 2.45
CA LYS A 82 -2.41 7.47 3.75
C LYS A 82 -2.83 6.33 4.65
N GLY A 83 -1.97 5.99 5.57
CA GLY A 83 -2.29 4.90 6.44
C GLY A 83 -1.40 4.84 7.66
N GLU A 84 -1.58 3.75 8.39
CA GLU A 84 -0.87 3.56 9.64
C GLU A 84 -0.40 2.12 9.72
N VAL A 85 0.81 1.91 10.19
CA VAL A 85 1.35 0.57 10.35
C VAL A 85 0.62 -0.10 11.51
N LEU A 86 -0.02 -1.22 11.22
CA LEU A 86 -0.76 -1.96 12.23
C LEU A 86 0.12 -2.91 13.01
N HIS A 87 0.98 -3.61 12.31
CA HIS A 87 1.92 -4.49 12.95
C HIS A 87 3.02 -4.81 11.96
N SER A 88 4.12 -5.30 12.49
CA SER A 88 5.23 -5.67 11.63
C SER A 88 5.81 -6.98 12.15
N ASN A 89 6.49 -7.67 11.27
CA ASN A 89 7.18 -8.90 11.60
C ASN A 89 8.45 -8.93 10.76
N PRO A 90 9.26 -9.97 10.90
CA PRO A 90 10.53 -9.95 10.17
C PRO A 90 10.41 -9.92 8.65
N ASN A 91 9.25 -10.26 8.11
CA ASN A 91 9.07 -10.29 6.68
C ASN A 91 8.49 -9.01 6.11
N GLY A 92 7.88 -8.19 6.93
CA GLY A 92 7.28 -6.99 6.42
C GLY A 92 6.36 -6.33 7.42
N MET A 93 5.45 -5.52 6.90
CA MET A 93 4.56 -4.76 7.76
C MET A 93 3.19 -4.66 7.11
N ALA A 94 2.17 -4.67 7.94
CA ALA A 94 0.79 -4.49 7.50
C ALA A 94 0.40 -3.05 7.75
N VAL A 95 -0.19 -2.43 6.73
CA VAL A 95 -0.58 -1.04 6.82
C VAL A 95 -2.08 -0.97 6.57
N ARG A 96 -2.78 -0.26 7.42
CA ARG A 96 -4.19 -0.01 7.22
C ARG A 96 -4.35 1.35 6.60
N PHE A 97 -5.14 1.43 5.54
CA PHE A 97 -5.40 2.71 4.89
C PHE A 97 -6.40 3.50 5.72
N ASP A 98 -6.24 4.80 5.73
CA ASP A 98 -7.15 5.65 6.47
C ASP A 98 -8.55 5.58 5.89
N ARG A 99 -8.64 5.42 4.58
CA ARG A 99 -9.91 5.30 3.91
C ARG A 99 -9.85 4.10 2.98
N PRO A 100 -10.93 3.38 2.85
CA PRO A 100 -10.94 2.28 1.90
C PRO A 100 -10.74 2.80 0.48
N TYR A 101 -10.08 2.02 -0.31
CA TYR A 101 -9.86 2.34 -1.69
C TYR A 101 -10.38 1.18 -2.53
N THR A 102 -11.15 1.49 -3.53
CA THR A 102 -11.71 0.44 -4.38
C THR A 102 -10.67 0.00 -5.38
N ILE A 103 -10.35 -1.27 -5.34
CA ILE A 103 -9.36 -1.84 -6.23
C ILE A 103 -10.09 -2.58 -7.32
N LEU A 104 -10.52 -1.85 -8.30
CA LEU A 104 -11.23 -2.43 -9.42
C LEU A 104 -10.71 -1.81 -10.70
N PRO A 105 -10.67 -2.59 -11.77
CA PRO A 105 -10.30 -1.99 -13.03
C PRO A 105 -11.32 -0.94 -13.39
N GLN A 106 -10.85 0.15 -13.91
CA GLN A 106 -11.76 1.19 -14.31
C GLN A 106 -12.44 0.81 -15.57
N PRO A 107 -13.74 0.92 -15.63
CA PRO A 107 -14.40 0.67 -16.89
C PRO A 107 -14.09 1.82 -17.81
N ILE A 108 -14.07 1.53 -19.05
CA ILE A 108 -13.71 2.54 -20.01
C ILE A 108 -14.91 3.34 -20.45
#